data_462b4da1a4a25d02c2c2939fae86fdb2
#
_entry.id   462b4da1a4a25d02c2c2939fae86fdb2
#
_cell.length_a   1.000
_cell.length_b   1.000
_cell.length_c   1.000
_cell.angle_alpha   90.00
_cell.angle_beta   90.00
_cell.angle_gamma   90.00
#
_symmetry.space_group_name_H-M   'P 1'
#
loop_
_entity.id
_entity.type
_entity.pdbx_description
1 polymer ?
#
loop_
_entity_poly.entity_id
_entity_poly.type
_entity_poly.pdbx_seq_one_letter_code
_entity_poly.pdbx_strand_id
1 'polypeptide(L)'
;MAETADAPELPARPRLWLIRHGETVWARLGRHTGHTDVPLTEIGRAQATALGPRLAGLPFATVVTSPLTRAAETARLAGFDGGLTLDPDLREWDYGDDEGRTTLEIRAERPGWTIWRNGIRGGEAIEAVAARADRVIARARTQEGDTLVFAHGHVGRILAARWVGLPPSAGARLALATATISILGWERETPVISRWNDAIDLD
;
A
#
# COMPACT_ATOMS: atom_id res chain seq x y z
N MET A 1 14.24 -45.45 20.88
CA MET A 1 13.35 -44.48 20.14
C MET A 1 13.77 -43.11 20.66
N ALA A 2 14.44 -42.33 19.81
CA ALA A 2 14.83 -40.97 20.17
C ALA A 2 13.63 -40.07 19.95
N GLU A 3 13.14 -39.44 21.02
CA GLU A 3 12.14 -38.42 21.04
C GLU A 3 12.72 -37.21 20.31
N THR A 4 12.23 -36.88 19.11
CA THR A 4 12.57 -35.65 18.41
C THR A 4 11.95 -34.51 19.21
N ALA A 5 12.78 -33.82 20.02
CA ALA A 5 12.37 -32.59 20.66
C ALA A 5 11.96 -31.59 19.57
N ASP A 6 10.68 -31.23 19.60
CA ASP A 6 10.13 -30.22 18.73
C ASP A 6 10.87 -28.89 18.97
N ALA A 7 11.49 -28.35 17.94
CA ALA A 7 12.19 -27.07 18.07
C ALA A 7 11.18 -25.99 18.51
N PRO A 8 11.52 -25.12 19.46
CA PRO A 8 10.59 -24.09 19.93
C PRO A 8 10.12 -23.23 18.75
N GLU A 9 8.82 -23.25 18.50
CA GLU A 9 8.19 -22.41 17.48
C GLU A 9 8.38 -20.95 17.88
N LEU A 10 9.03 -20.17 17.02
CA LEU A 10 9.17 -18.74 17.26
C LEU A 10 7.78 -18.10 17.28
N PRO A 11 7.50 -17.17 18.22
CA PRO A 11 6.20 -16.50 18.28
C PRO A 11 5.89 -15.82 16.95
N ALA A 12 4.66 -15.99 16.46
CA ALA A 12 4.19 -15.37 15.24
C ALA A 12 4.34 -13.85 15.33
N ARG A 13 5.09 -13.26 14.41
CA ARG A 13 5.28 -11.81 14.34
C ARG A 13 4.18 -11.16 13.52
N PRO A 14 3.70 -9.96 13.91
CA PRO A 14 2.65 -9.26 13.17
C PRO A 14 3.10 -8.92 11.76
N ARG A 15 2.25 -9.19 10.78
CA ARG A 15 2.43 -8.87 9.37
C ARG A 15 1.64 -7.62 9.02
N LEU A 16 2.02 -6.98 7.92
CA LEU A 16 1.26 -5.89 7.33
C LEU A 16 0.73 -6.35 5.96
N TRP A 17 -0.60 -6.39 5.85
CA TRP A 17 -1.31 -6.65 4.62
C TRP A 17 -1.61 -5.32 3.95
N LEU A 18 -1.11 -5.12 2.75
CA LEU A 18 -1.25 -3.89 1.99
C LEU A 18 -2.16 -4.10 0.80
N ILE A 19 -3.21 -3.31 0.74
CA ILE A 19 -4.15 -3.24 -0.38
C ILE A 19 -4.03 -1.87 -1.03
N ARG A 20 -3.76 -1.84 -2.34
CA ARG A 20 -3.92 -0.60 -3.11
C ARG A 20 -5.42 -0.44 -3.45
N HIS A 21 -5.93 0.79 -3.37
CA HIS A 21 -7.33 1.10 -3.74
C HIS A 21 -7.69 0.57 -5.13
N GLY A 22 -8.99 0.34 -5.39
CA GLY A 22 -9.53 -0.04 -6.68
C GLY A 22 -9.26 0.99 -7.78
N GLU A 23 -9.54 0.64 -9.03
CA GLU A 23 -9.31 1.52 -10.16
C GLU A 23 -10.04 2.87 -10.02
N THR A 24 -9.36 3.96 -10.40
CA THR A 24 -9.91 5.30 -10.64
C THR A 24 -9.62 5.69 -12.08
N VAL A 25 -10.37 6.68 -12.63
CA VAL A 25 -10.10 7.17 -13.99
C VAL A 25 -8.65 7.63 -14.13
N TRP A 26 -8.08 8.31 -13.14
CA TRP A 26 -6.72 8.78 -13.21
C TRP A 26 -5.70 7.63 -13.09
N ALA A 27 -5.96 6.60 -12.27
CA ALA A 27 -5.10 5.42 -12.23
C ALA A 27 -5.05 4.70 -13.58
N ARG A 28 -6.20 4.54 -14.26
CA ARG A 28 -6.30 3.94 -15.59
C ARG A 28 -5.56 4.76 -16.66
N LEU A 29 -5.57 6.08 -16.55
CA LEU A 29 -4.90 6.99 -17.48
C LEU A 29 -3.42 7.22 -17.12
N GLY A 30 -2.90 6.63 -16.06
CA GLY A 30 -1.51 6.81 -15.61
C GLY A 30 -1.21 8.22 -15.10
N ARG A 31 -2.24 8.95 -14.60
CA ARG A 31 -2.09 10.28 -14.01
C ARG A 31 -1.68 10.19 -12.55
N HIS A 32 -0.75 11.02 -12.14
CA HIS A 32 -0.36 11.16 -10.74
C HIS A 32 -1.55 11.67 -9.92
N THR A 33 -2.00 10.90 -8.92
CA THR A 33 -3.18 11.17 -8.12
C THR A 33 -2.80 11.21 -6.64
N GLY A 34 -2.46 12.38 -6.14
CA GLY A 34 -2.10 12.63 -4.74
C GLY A 34 -3.31 13.02 -3.91
N HIS A 35 -3.45 14.30 -3.64
CA HIS A 35 -4.49 14.85 -2.79
C HIS A 35 -5.85 15.01 -3.48
N THR A 36 -5.90 15.07 -4.82
CA THR A 36 -7.17 15.11 -5.55
C THR A 36 -7.96 13.83 -5.27
N ASP A 37 -9.18 14.00 -4.78
CA ASP A 37 -10.00 12.87 -4.34
C ASP A 37 -10.84 12.32 -5.52
N VAL A 38 -10.16 11.60 -6.42
CA VAL A 38 -10.77 10.96 -7.59
C VAL A 38 -11.49 9.68 -7.14
N PRO A 39 -12.81 9.52 -7.42
CA PRO A 39 -13.59 8.37 -7.00
C PRO A 39 -13.20 7.08 -7.75
N LEU A 40 -13.59 5.94 -7.18
CA LEU A 40 -13.49 4.64 -7.86
C LEU A 40 -14.38 4.64 -9.13
N THR A 41 -13.90 3.95 -10.17
CA THR A 41 -14.74 3.57 -11.31
C THR A 41 -15.66 2.40 -10.92
N GLU A 42 -16.61 2.04 -11.79
CA GLU A 42 -17.39 0.81 -11.59
C GLU A 42 -16.51 -0.43 -11.54
N ILE A 43 -15.48 -0.49 -12.40
CA ILE A 43 -14.47 -1.55 -12.37
C ILE A 43 -13.72 -1.52 -11.02
N GLY A 44 -13.32 -0.35 -10.55
CA GLY A 44 -12.66 -0.20 -9.25
C GLY A 44 -13.53 -0.66 -8.08
N ARG A 45 -14.84 -0.43 -8.12
CA ARG A 45 -15.79 -0.94 -7.12
C ARG A 45 -15.92 -2.45 -7.19
N ALA A 46 -16.04 -3.01 -8.40
CA ALA A 46 -16.04 -4.47 -8.58
C ALA A 46 -14.75 -5.11 -8.06
N GLN A 47 -13.60 -4.54 -8.39
CA GLN A 47 -12.31 -4.97 -7.86
C GLN A 47 -12.29 -4.94 -6.32
N ALA A 48 -12.77 -3.85 -5.71
CA ALA A 48 -12.81 -3.70 -4.25
C ALA A 48 -13.72 -4.75 -3.59
N THR A 49 -14.90 -5.02 -4.19
CA THR A 49 -15.82 -6.07 -3.71
C THR A 49 -15.20 -7.46 -3.81
N ALA A 50 -14.47 -7.75 -4.87
CA ALA A 50 -13.81 -9.04 -5.08
C ALA A 50 -12.66 -9.30 -4.08
N LEU A 51 -12.14 -8.28 -3.39
CA LEU A 51 -11.20 -8.45 -2.26
C LEU A 51 -11.87 -9.14 -1.06
N GLY A 52 -13.16 -8.88 -0.83
CA GLY A 52 -13.89 -9.33 0.35
C GLY A 52 -13.73 -10.82 0.64
N PRO A 53 -14.06 -11.75 -0.28
CA PRO A 53 -13.92 -13.18 -0.05
C PRO A 53 -12.50 -13.63 0.31
N ARG A 54 -11.48 -12.95 -0.18
CA ARG A 54 -10.07 -13.29 0.09
C ARG A 54 -9.57 -12.79 1.45
N LEU A 55 -10.24 -11.82 2.02
CA LEU A 55 -9.88 -11.20 3.29
C LEU A 55 -10.83 -11.60 4.42
N ALA A 56 -12.01 -12.14 4.09
CA ALA A 56 -13.01 -12.56 5.06
C ALA A 56 -12.48 -13.65 6.01
N GLY A 57 -12.80 -13.52 7.29
CA GLY A 57 -12.41 -14.49 8.32
C GLY A 57 -10.95 -14.45 8.73
N LEU A 58 -10.10 -13.64 8.10
CA LEU A 58 -8.72 -13.45 8.56
C LEU A 58 -8.69 -12.60 9.84
N PRO A 59 -7.90 -13.01 10.85
CA PRO A 59 -7.87 -12.35 12.16
C PRO A 59 -6.95 -11.11 12.13
N PHE A 60 -7.43 -10.00 11.57
CA PHE A 60 -6.70 -8.74 11.65
C PHE A 60 -6.89 -8.09 13.02
N ALA A 61 -5.79 -7.77 13.71
CA ALA A 61 -5.83 -7.02 14.95
C ALA A 61 -6.24 -5.55 14.72
N THR A 62 -5.90 -5.01 13.56
CA THR A 62 -6.20 -3.61 13.21
C THR A 62 -6.45 -3.49 11.71
N VAL A 63 -7.48 -2.67 11.35
CA VAL A 63 -7.77 -2.30 9.96
C VAL A 63 -7.68 -0.80 9.83
N VAL A 64 -6.75 -0.34 9.00
CA VAL A 64 -6.48 1.09 8.79
C VAL A 64 -6.56 1.44 7.31
N THR A 65 -6.98 2.67 7.01
CA THR A 65 -7.06 3.17 5.64
C THR A 65 -6.59 4.60 5.53
N SER A 66 -6.06 4.95 4.36
CA SER A 66 -5.91 6.33 3.98
C SER A 66 -7.26 7.07 4.08
N PRO A 67 -7.28 8.35 4.51
CA PRO A 67 -8.51 9.14 4.57
C PRO A 67 -9.06 9.51 3.17
N LEU A 68 -8.31 9.28 2.08
CA LEU A 68 -8.77 9.58 0.72
C LEU A 68 -9.88 8.60 0.32
N THR A 69 -10.95 9.14 -0.25
CA THR A 69 -12.22 8.42 -0.50
C THR A 69 -12.01 7.10 -1.24
N ARG A 70 -11.17 7.07 -2.27
CA ARG A 70 -10.88 5.86 -3.05
C ARG A 70 -10.33 4.69 -2.21
N ALA A 71 -9.49 4.97 -1.21
CA ALA A 71 -8.97 3.93 -0.32
C ALA A 71 -10.00 3.51 0.72
N ALA A 72 -10.68 4.46 1.35
CA ALA A 72 -11.72 4.20 2.33
C ALA A 72 -12.93 3.47 1.71
N GLU A 73 -13.35 3.83 0.49
CA GLU A 73 -14.40 3.14 -0.25
C GLU A 73 -13.98 1.70 -0.59
N THR A 74 -12.72 1.49 -1.01
CA THR A 74 -12.18 0.15 -1.25
C THR A 74 -12.27 -0.71 0.00
N ALA A 75 -11.89 -0.20 1.17
CA ALA A 75 -11.97 -0.93 2.43
C ALA A 75 -13.43 -1.33 2.78
N ARG A 76 -14.39 -0.40 2.62
CA ARG A 76 -15.80 -0.68 2.90
C ARG A 76 -16.36 -1.74 1.97
N LEU A 77 -16.10 -1.62 0.67
CA LEU A 77 -16.56 -2.60 -0.34
C LEU A 77 -15.93 -3.98 -0.14
N ALA A 78 -14.72 -4.05 0.41
CA ALA A 78 -14.08 -5.29 0.82
C ALA A 78 -14.63 -5.87 2.14
N GLY A 79 -15.66 -5.25 2.76
CA GLY A 79 -16.33 -5.75 3.95
C GLY A 79 -15.80 -5.19 5.28
N PHE A 80 -14.95 -4.16 5.26
CA PHE A 80 -14.36 -3.56 6.46
C PHE A 80 -14.98 -2.18 6.79
N ASP A 81 -16.31 -2.13 6.96
CA ASP A 81 -17.00 -0.88 7.32
C ASP A 81 -17.01 -0.63 8.84
N GLY A 82 -17.02 -1.69 9.64
CA GLY A 82 -16.98 -1.63 11.10
C GLY A 82 -15.56 -1.61 11.66
N GLY A 83 -15.21 -0.56 12.43
CA GLY A 83 -13.90 -0.47 13.11
C GLY A 83 -12.75 0.02 12.22
N LEU A 84 -13.05 0.59 11.05
CA LEU A 84 -12.06 1.17 10.16
C LEU A 84 -11.44 2.45 10.73
N THR A 85 -10.13 2.48 10.90
CA THR A 85 -9.40 3.65 11.37
C THR A 85 -8.78 4.43 10.22
N LEU A 86 -9.03 5.74 10.16
CA LEU A 86 -8.39 6.63 9.18
C LEU A 86 -6.98 7.01 9.66
N ASP A 87 -5.98 6.77 8.83
CA ASP A 87 -4.59 7.11 9.12
C ASP A 87 -4.04 8.10 8.08
N PRO A 88 -3.78 9.36 8.46
CA PRO A 88 -3.22 10.36 7.55
C PRO A 88 -1.84 9.98 6.99
N ASP A 89 -1.06 9.15 7.68
CA ASP A 89 0.25 8.69 7.22
C ASP A 89 0.15 7.79 5.97
N LEU A 90 -1.05 7.27 5.67
CA LEU A 90 -1.34 6.44 4.51
C LEU A 90 -1.78 7.21 3.27
N ARG A 91 -1.88 8.55 3.32
CA ARG A 91 -2.17 9.35 2.12
C ARG A 91 -1.16 9.06 1.02
N GLU A 92 -1.60 9.19 -0.23
CA GLU A 92 -0.68 9.10 -1.36
C GLU A 92 0.34 10.24 -1.32
N TRP A 93 1.41 10.09 -2.04
CA TRP A 93 2.43 11.11 -2.23
C TRP A 93 1.80 12.39 -2.77
N ASP A 94 2.12 13.54 -2.18
CA ASP A 94 1.68 14.83 -2.69
C ASP A 94 2.49 15.18 -3.94
N TYR A 95 1.81 15.23 -5.08
CA TYR A 95 2.46 15.49 -6.37
C TYR A 95 2.57 16.98 -6.74
N GLY A 96 2.15 17.89 -5.86
CA GLY A 96 2.31 19.33 -6.07
C GLY A 96 1.93 19.77 -7.49
N ASP A 97 2.85 20.41 -8.21
CA ASP A 97 2.65 20.90 -9.58
C ASP A 97 2.46 19.77 -10.62
N ASP A 98 2.78 18.53 -10.28
CA ASP A 98 2.63 17.36 -11.16
C ASP A 98 1.30 16.59 -10.93
N GLU A 99 0.44 17.07 -10.03
CA GLU A 99 -0.89 16.51 -9.78
C GLU A 99 -1.73 16.46 -11.05
N GLY A 100 -2.34 15.31 -11.33
CA GLY A 100 -3.18 15.09 -12.52
C GLY A 100 -2.43 14.93 -13.85
N ARG A 101 -1.11 15.01 -13.85
CA ARG A 101 -0.27 14.81 -15.03
C ARG A 101 0.20 13.36 -15.16
N THR A 102 0.39 12.93 -16.40
CA THR A 102 1.05 11.65 -16.68
C THR A 102 2.58 11.81 -16.67
N THR A 103 3.32 10.74 -16.47
CA THR A 103 4.78 10.74 -16.60
C THR A 103 5.25 11.21 -17.99
N LEU A 104 4.47 10.93 -19.05
CA LEU A 104 4.81 11.35 -20.42
C LEU A 104 4.69 12.88 -20.57
N GLU A 105 3.60 13.48 -20.07
CA GLU A 105 3.41 14.93 -20.07
C GLU A 105 4.51 15.65 -19.30
N ILE A 106 4.91 15.09 -18.14
CA ILE A 106 5.98 15.67 -17.33
C ILE A 106 7.34 15.57 -18.06
N ARG A 107 7.62 14.44 -18.72
CA ARG A 107 8.88 14.23 -19.46
C ARG A 107 8.99 15.07 -20.73
N ALA A 108 7.89 15.52 -21.31
CA ALA A 108 7.93 16.48 -22.40
C ALA A 108 8.60 17.80 -22.00
N GLU A 109 8.44 18.23 -20.75
CA GLU A 109 9.04 19.44 -20.19
C GLU A 109 10.37 19.16 -19.45
N ARG A 110 10.50 17.97 -18.87
CA ARG A 110 11.64 17.54 -18.03
C ARG A 110 12.17 16.18 -18.50
N PRO A 111 12.92 16.11 -19.62
CA PRO A 111 13.43 14.85 -20.16
C PRO A 111 14.14 13.98 -19.13
N GLY A 112 13.85 12.69 -19.10
CA GLY A 112 14.43 11.74 -18.15
C GLY A 112 13.88 11.81 -16.71
N TRP A 113 12.90 12.66 -16.45
CA TRP A 113 12.31 12.79 -15.12
C TRP A 113 11.68 11.47 -14.63
N THR A 114 11.92 11.18 -13.37
CA THR A 114 11.18 10.20 -12.58
C THR A 114 10.96 10.76 -11.18
N ILE A 115 9.79 10.48 -10.60
CA ILE A 115 9.47 10.87 -9.23
C ILE A 115 10.53 10.38 -8.22
N TRP A 116 11.11 9.22 -8.47
CA TRP A 116 12.07 8.54 -7.59
C TRP A 116 13.45 9.19 -7.52
N ARG A 117 13.83 9.96 -8.54
CA ARG A 117 15.17 10.59 -8.65
C ARG A 117 15.11 12.10 -8.61
N ASN A 118 14.09 12.67 -9.19
CA ASN A 118 14.03 14.11 -9.44
C ASN A 118 13.07 14.83 -8.49
N GLY A 119 12.31 14.07 -7.69
CA GLY A 119 11.33 14.63 -6.78
C GLY A 119 10.17 15.34 -7.48
N ILE A 120 9.42 16.11 -6.73
CA ILE A 120 8.20 16.81 -7.14
C ILE A 120 8.34 18.30 -6.80
N ARG A 121 7.97 19.17 -7.73
CA ARG A 121 7.90 20.61 -7.48
C ARG A 121 6.64 20.95 -6.70
N GLY A 122 6.76 21.71 -5.62
CA GLY A 122 5.62 22.12 -4.80
C GLY A 122 4.93 20.98 -4.03
N GLY A 123 5.46 19.76 -4.11
CA GLY A 123 4.91 18.59 -3.43
C GLY A 123 5.79 18.08 -2.29
N GLU A 124 5.51 16.85 -1.85
CA GLU A 124 6.17 16.20 -0.72
C GLU A 124 7.54 15.62 -1.13
N ALA A 125 8.56 15.75 -0.29
CA ALA A 125 9.84 15.10 -0.49
C ALA A 125 9.73 13.59 -0.21
N ILE A 126 10.52 12.76 -0.92
CA ILE A 126 10.48 11.30 -0.73
C ILE A 126 10.82 10.88 0.70
N GLU A 127 11.67 11.64 1.37
CA GLU A 127 12.07 11.44 2.77
C GLU A 127 10.88 11.65 3.73
N ALA A 128 10.01 12.62 3.43
CA ALA A 128 8.81 12.85 4.23
C ALA A 128 7.80 11.70 4.06
N VAL A 129 7.61 11.21 2.82
CA VAL A 129 6.80 10.01 2.56
C VAL A 129 7.39 8.81 3.28
N ALA A 130 8.72 8.63 3.25
CA ALA A 130 9.39 7.55 3.96
C ALA A 130 9.18 7.64 5.48
N ALA A 131 9.29 8.83 6.06
CA ALA A 131 9.12 9.04 7.50
C ALA A 131 7.69 8.67 7.96
N ARG A 132 6.64 9.01 7.18
CA ARG A 132 5.26 8.59 7.51
C ARG A 132 5.03 7.09 7.28
N ALA A 133 5.65 6.50 6.26
CA ALA A 133 5.63 5.04 6.06
C ALA A 133 6.31 4.31 7.23
N ASP A 134 7.44 4.82 7.73
CA ASP A 134 8.15 4.26 8.90
C ASP A 134 7.27 4.30 10.17
N ARG A 135 6.46 5.36 10.37
CA ARG A 135 5.51 5.41 11.49
C ARG A 135 4.40 4.35 11.36
N VAL A 136 3.88 4.13 10.14
CA VAL A 136 2.92 3.05 9.90
C VAL A 136 3.53 1.69 10.22
N ILE A 137 4.76 1.44 9.75
CA ILE A 137 5.51 0.20 10.01
C ILE A 137 5.72 0.00 11.52
N ALA A 138 6.14 1.04 12.24
CA ALA A 138 6.37 0.96 13.68
C ALA A 138 5.07 0.57 14.42
N ARG A 139 3.93 1.21 14.08
CA ARG A 139 2.63 0.85 14.66
C ARG A 139 2.22 -0.59 14.34
N ALA A 140 2.37 -1.02 13.08
CA ALA A 140 2.01 -2.38 12.69
C ALA A 140 2.84 -3.44 13.42
N ARG A 141 4.14 -3.19 13.62
CA ARG A 141 5.05 -4.12 14.30
C ARG A 141 4.80 -4.27 15.80
N THR A 142 4.06 -3.37 16.42
CA THR A 142 3.71 -3.41 17.87
C THR A 142 2.33 -4.01 18.12
N GLN A 143 1.57 -4.40 17.09
CA GLN A 143 0.27 -5.04 17.26
C GLN A 143 0.44 -6.50 17.74
N GLU A 144 -0.59 -7.04 18.39
CA GLU A 144 -0.65 -8.45 18.80
C GLU A 144 -1.03 -9.40 17.65
N GLY A 145 -1.30 -8.87 16.44
CA GLY A 145 -1.67 -9.61 15.25
C GLY A 145 -1.49 -8.78 13.98
N ASP A 146 -1.95 -9.31 12.86
CA ASP A 146 -1.78 -8.68 11.55
C ASP A 146 -2.53 -7.35 11.42
N THR A 147 -1.92 -6.41 10.73
CA THR A 147 -2.52 -5.12 10.36
C THR A 147 -2.92 -5.15 8.89
N LEU A 148 -4.19 -4.83 8.58
CA LEU A 148 -4.68 -4.63 7.22
C LEU A 148 -4.68 -3.15 6.87
N VAL A 149 -4.04 -2.79 5.75
CA VAL A 149 -3.84 -1.41 5.31
C VAL A 149 -4.43 -1.22 3.91
N PHE A 150 -5.32 -0.22 3.76
CA PHE A 150 -5.79 0.24 2.45
C PHE A 150 -5.13 1.58 2.12
N ALA A 151 -4.35 1.62 1.04
CA ALA A 151 -3.53 2.77 0.67
C ALA A 151 -3.43 2.96 -0.86
N HIS A 152 -2.31 3.49 -1.33
CA HIS A 152 -2.14 3.94 -2.70
C HIS A 152 -0.86 3.37 -3.33
N GLY A 153 -0.61 3.78 -4.60
CA GLY A 153 0.45 3.23 -5.41
C GLY A 153 1.85 3.53 -4.90
N HIS A 154 2.23 4.80 -4.81
CA HIS A 154 3.61 5.16 -4.46
C HIS A 154 3.89 5.02 -2.96
N VAL A 155 2.98 5.43 -2.08
CA VAL A 155 3.17 5.23 -0.63
C VAL A 155 3.27 3.74 -0.29
N GLY A 156 2.47 2.86 -0.92
CA GLY A 156 2.55 1.42 -0.70
C GLY A 156 3.90 0.82 -1.14
N ARG A 157 4.44 1.29 -2.27
CA ARG A 157 5.75 0.86 -2.77
C ARG A 157 6.90 1.33 -1.87
N ILE A 158 6.80 2.55 -1.34
CA ILE A 158 7.76 3.08 -0.36
C ILE A 158 7.66 2.29 0.94
N LEU A 159 6.45 2.04 1.44
CA LEU A 159 6.20 1.27 2.65
C LEU A 159 6.81 -0.14 2.55
N ALA A 160 6.67 -0.81 1.41
CA ALA A 160 7.29 -2.12 1.19
C ALA A 160 8.82 -2.05 1.17
N ALA A 161 9.40 -1.06 0.49
CA ALA A 161 10.86 -0.86 0.49
C ALA A 161 11.38 -0.61 1.92
N ARG A 162 10.69 0.24 2.70
CA ARG A 162 11.05 0.56 4.08
C ARG A 162 10.87 -0.63 5.02
N TRP A 163 9.84 -1.46 4.80
CA TRP A 163 9.63 -2.68 5.58
C TRP A 163 10.84 -3.60 5.58
N VAL A 164 11.46 -3.80 4.41
CA VAL A 164 12.64 -4.65 4.22
C VAL A 164 13.97 -3.89 4.40
N GLY A 165 13.95 -2.68 4.97
CA GLY A 165 15.16 -1.91 5.29
C GLY A 165 15.84 -1.24 4.09
N LEU A 166 15.18 -1.16 2.94
CA LEU A 166 15.73 -0.50 1.75
C LEU A 166 15.43 1.02 1.75
N PRO A 167 16.20 1.81 1.00
CA PRO A 167 15.91 3.23 0.80
C PRO A 167 14.56 3.40 0.08
N PRO A 168 13.81 4.50 0.31
CA PRO A 168 12.48 4.71 -0.26
C PRO A 168 12.47 4.69 -1.79
N SER A 169 13.57 5.10 -2.43
CA SER A 169 13.74 5.06 -3.89
C SER A 169 13.74 3.63 -4.48
N ALA A 170 13.97 2.59 -3.65
CA ALA A 170 13.85 1.20 -4.07
C ALA A 170 12.40 0.84 -4.46
N GLY A 171 11.40 1.58 -3.98
CA GLY A 171 10.01 1.48 -4.42
C GLY A 171 9.83 1.63 -5.93
N ALA A 172 10.77 2.28 -6.63
CA ALA A 172 10.80 2.36 -8.09
C ALA A 172 10.80 0.98 -8.77
N ARG A 173 11.28 -0.05 -8.10
CA ARG A 173 11.43 -1.41 -8.62
C ARG A 173 10.25 -2.34 -8.29
N LEU A 174 9.29 -1.85 -7.53
CA LEU A 174 8.12 -2.60 -7.07
C LEU A 174 6.88 -2.12 -7.85
N ALA A 175 6.36 -2.94 -8.76
CA ALA A 175 5.06 -2.65 -9.39
C ALA A 175 3.93 -2.91 -8.39
N LEU A 176 2.87 -2.09 -8.41
CA LEU A 176 1.71 -2.27 -7.54
C LEU A 176 0.44 -1.83 -8.30
N ALA A 177 -0.33 -2.80 -8.77
CA ALA A 177 -1.59 -2.57 -9.47
C ALA A 177 -2.75 -2.24 -8.50
N THR A 178 -3.86 -1.72 -9.01
CA THR A 178 -5.06 -1.46 -8.21
C THR A 178 -5.69 -2.75 -7.67
N ALA A 179 -6.27 -2.68 -6.49
CA ALA A 179 -6.94 -3.79 -5.80
C ALA A 179 -6.11 -5.08 -5.69
N THR A 180 -4.80 -4.96 -5.54
CA THR A 180 -3.91 -6.11 -5.30
C THR A 180 -3.62 -6.28 -3.83
N ILE A 181 -3.35 -7.53 -3.43
CA ILE A 181 -2.93 -7.89 -2.07
C ILE A 181 -1.41 -8.04 -2.04
N SER A 182 -0.76 -7.39 -1.09
CA SER A 182 0.64 -7.62 -0.78
C SER A 182 0.80 -7.91 0.72
N ILE A 183 1.74 -8.78 1.09
CA ILE A 183 1.98 -9.16 2.48
C ILE A 183 3.44 -8.91 2.81
N LEU A 184 3.65 -7.99 3.73
CA LEU A 184 4.93 -7.68 4.32
C LEU A 184 5.04 -8.49 5.63
N GLY A 185 5.93 -9.43 5.66
CA GLY A 185 6.02 -10.42 6.72
C GLY A 185 7.44 -10.65 7.19
N TRP A 186 7.69 -11.84 7.66
CA TRP A 186 8.94 -12.23 8.29
C TRP A 186 9.39 -13.59 7.77
N GLU A 187 10.68 -13.73 7.59
CA GLU A 187 11.36 -15.00 7.56
C GLU A 187 12.20 -15.08 8.84
N ARG A 188 11.71 -15.84 9.82
CA ARG A 188 12.22 -15.83 11.20
C ARG A 188 12.18 -14.40 11.77
N GLU A 189 13.35 -13.80 12.04
CA GLU A 189 13.50 -12.41 12.51
C GLU A 189 13.67 -11.38 11.37
N THR A 190 13.87 -11.83 10.13
CA THR A 190 14.16 -10.97 8.99
C THR A 190 12.88 -10.47 8.35
N PRO A 191 12.69 -9.15 8.19
CA PRO A 191 11.54 -8.61 7.47
C PRO A 191 11.66 -8.90 5.97
N VAL A 192 10.60 -9.48 5.38
CA VAL A 192 10.56 -9.87 3.97
C VAL A 192 9.25 -9.40 3.31
N ILE A 193 9.22 -9.41 1.99
CA ILE A 193 7.99 -9.33 1.21
C ILE A 193 7.54 -10.76 0.93
N SER A 194 6.56 -11.26 1.70
CA SER A 194 6.07 -12.64 1.58
C SER A 194 5.15 -12.83 0.36
N ARG A 195 4.43 -11.77 -0.03
CA ARG A 195 3.57 -11.74 -1.22
C ARG A 195 3.60 -10.32 -1.79
N TRP A 196 3.61 -10.19 -3.12
CA TRP A 196 3.63 -8.87 -3.73
C TRP A 196 2.73 -8.79 -4.95
N ASN A 197 1.86 -7.75 -4.96
CA ASN A 197 1.05 -7.38 -6.12
C ASN A 197 0.17 -8.52 -6.64
N ASP A 198 -0.41 -9.30 -5.73
CA ASP A 198 -1.27 -10.44 -6.04
C ASP A 198 -2.64 -9.93 -6.50
N ALA A 199 -2.89 -10.05 -7.80
CA ALA A 199 -4.10 -9.56 -8.43
C ALA A 199 -5.29 -10.49 -8.15
N ILE A 200 -6.49 -9.93 -8.27
CA ILE A 200 -7.76 -10.67 -8.24
C ILE A 200 -8.26 -10.72 -9.67
N ASP A 201 -8.47 -11.92 -10.18
CA ASP A 201 -9.16 -12.09 -11.45
C ASP A 201 -10.64 -11.73 -11.24
N LEU A 202 -11.14 -10.86 -12.10
CA LEU A 202 -12.57 -10.57 -12.22
C LEU A 202 -13.09 -11.49 -13.34
N ASP A 203 -13.58 -12.68 -12.94
CA ASP A 203 -14.29 -13.59 -13.85
C ASP A 203 -15.64 -13.01 -14.31
#